data_10048701131a68717a23b6c1409a46c0
#
_entry.id   10048701131a68717a23b6c1409a46c0
#
_cell.length_a   1.000
_cell.length_b   1.000
_cell.length_c   1.000
_cell.angle_alpha   90.00
_cell.angle_beta   90.00
_cell.angle_gamma   90.00
#
_symmetry.space_group_name_H-M   'P 1'
#
loop_
_entity.id
_entity.type
_entity.pdbx_description
1 polymer ?
#
loop_
_entity_poly.entity_id
_entity_poly.type
_entity_poly.pdbx_seq_one_letter_code
_entity_poly.pdbx_strand_id
1 'polypeptide(L)'
;MRKKTLILSALAAFVLFGVLFVLLMPQDHANTMSDAMPESITLTPDDRAVVAQGRLVYQEQCASCHGDNLEGQVGWRDQLIDGKRLAPPHDETGHTWHHPDEMLFQLTKNGINAMMSKPYPNNMPVYKDILSDAEIIAALSYIKSQWPEKTQAIHDQINANYQQNKH
;
A
#
# COMPACT_ATOMS: atom_id res chain seq x y z
N MET A 1 43.79 9.72 -48.46
CA MET A 1 42.62 10.56 -48.19
C MET A 1 41.27 9.79 -48.11
N ARG A 2 41.11 8.64 -48.81
CA ARG A 2 39.83 7.86 -48.79
C ARG A 2 39.44 7.18 -47.45
N LYS A 3 40.40 6.79 -46.59
CA LYS A 3 40.11 6.11 -45.32
C LYS A 3 39.51 7.02 -44.24
N LYS A 4 39.86 8.32 -44.23
CA LYS A 4 39.30 9.28 -43.25
C LYS A 4 37.84 9.64 -43.53
N THR A 5 37.43 9.68 -44.75
CA THR A 5 36.06 10.00 -45.21
C THR A 5 35.08 8.85 -44.87
N LEU A 6 35.53 7.59 -44.95
CA LEU A 6 34.74 6.41 -44.61
C LEU A 6 34.45 6.30 -43.09
N ILE A 7 35.41 6.72 -42.25
CA ILE A 7 35.26 6.67 -40.79
C ILE A 7 34.27 7.75 -40.31
N LEU A 8 34.30 8.96 -40.92
CA LEU A 8 33.37 10.03 -40.58
C LEU A 8 31.92 9.70 -40.98
N SER A 9 31.70 9.03 -42.10
CA SER A 9 30.34 8.64 -42.54
C SER A 9 29.77 7.49 -41.66
N ALA A 10 30.59 6.55 -41.17
CA ALA A 10 30.17 5.50 -40.28
C ALA A 10 29.76 6.05 -38.90
N LEU A 11 30.51 7.00 -38.36
CA LEU A 11 30.18 7.66 -37.10
C LEU A 11 28.87 8.47 -37.19
N ALA A 12 28.63 9.20 -38.28
CA ALA A 12 27.40 9.95 -38.49
C ALA A 12 26.16 9.04 -38.61
N ALA A 13 26.29 7.88 -39.26
CA ALA A 13 25.21 6.91 -39.37
C ALA A 13 24.88 6.26 -37.97
N PHE A 14 25.87 6.01 -37.16
CA PHE A 14 25.65 5.47 -35.81
C PHE A 14 24.95 6.47 -34.87
N VAL A 15 25.31 7.76 -34.97
CA VAL A 15 24.66 8.80 -34.14
C VAL A 15 23.20 8.99 -34.59
N LEU A 16 22.93 9.02 -35.91
CA LEU A 16 21.58 9.13 -36.44
C LEU A 16 20.71 7.93 -36.08
N PHE A 17 21.26 6.71 -36.10
CA PHE A 17 20.53 5.50 -35.71
C PHE A 17 20.25 5.47 -34.23
N GLY A 18 21.19 5.90 -33.39
CA GLY A 18 21.02 6.01 -31.93
C GLY A 18 19.94 7.04 -31.56
N VAL A 19 19.92 8.21 -32.19
CA VAL A 19 18.91 9.24 -31.96
C VAL A 19 17.51 8.76 -32.42
N LEU A 20 17.42 8.11 -33.58
CA LEU A 20 16.16 7.56 -34.07
C LEU A 20 15.63 6.42 -33.17
N PHE A 21 16.52 5.58 -32.62
CA PHE A 21 16.14 4.52 -31.69
C PHE A 21 15.56 5.08 -30.38
N VAL A 22 16.15 6.13 -29.82
CA VAL A 22 15.64 6.82 -28.63
C VAL A 22 14.28 7.48 -28.89
N LEU A 23 14.06 8.04 -30.09
CA LEU A 23 12.79 8.67 -30.47
C LEU A 23 11.67 7.67 -30.76
N LEU A 24 12.03 6.42 -31.11
CA LEU A 24 11.08 5.33 -31.37
C LEU A 24 10.84 4.41 -30.17
N MET A 25 11.59 4.60 -29.07
CA MET A 25 11.26 3.88 -27.82
C MET A 25 9.88 4.34 -27.34
N PRO A 26 8.96 3.41 -27.05
CA PRO A 26 7.74 3.77 -26.35
C PRO A 26 8.17 4.53 -25.10
N GLN A 27 7.76 5.77 -24.99
CA GLN A 27 7.82 6.50 -23.73
C GLN A 27 6.82 5.77 -22.86
N ASP A 28 7.29 4.86 -22.00
CA ASP A 28 6.49 4.42 -20.88
C ASP A 28 6.12 5.69 -20.14
N HIS A 29 4.89 6.15 -20.39
CA HIS A 29 4.32 7.20 -19.58
C HIS A 29 4.35 6.66 -18.18
N ALA A 30 5.33 7.11 -17.39
CA ALA A 30 5.24 7.03 -15.94
C ALA A 30 3.85 7.59 -15.65
N ASN A 31 2.94 6.68 -15.34
CA ASN A 31 1.58 7.01 -14.98
C ASN A 31 1.75 7.87 -13.73
N THR A 32 1.74 9.19 -13.92
CA THR A 32 1.63 10.14 -12.82
C THR A 32 0.29 9.82 -12.21
N MET A 33 0.30 8.90 -11.24
CA MET A 33 -0.84 8.68 -10.37
C MET A 33 -1.14 10.07 -9.80
N SER A 34 -2.25 10.62 -10.23
CA SER A 34 -2.75 11.89 -9.76
C SER A 34 -2.80 11.81 -8.24
N ASP A 35 -2.09 12.70 -7.54
CA ASP A 35 -2.16 12.88 -6.08
C ASP A 35 -3.55 13.37 -5.61
N ALA A 36 -4.53 13.37 -6.49
CA ALA A 36 -5.92 13.59 -6.13
C ALA A 36 -6.39 12.38 -5.31
N MET A 37 -6.73 12.63 -4.04
CA MET A 37 -7.37 11.63 -3.18
C MET A 37 -8.51 10.97 -3.95
N PRO A 38 -8.56 9.63 -4.02
CA PRO A 38 -9.70 8.96 -4.62
C PRO A 38 -10.97 9.36 -3.89
N GLU A 39 -12.05 9.56 -4.63
CA GLU A 39 -13.36 9.99 -4.10
C GLU A 39 -13.90 9.01 -3.04
N SER A 40 -13.44 7.77 -3.08
CA SER A 40 -13.65 6.76 -2.04
C SER A 40 -12.44 5.82 -1.93
N ILE A 41 -12.06 5.46 -0.71
CA ILE A 41 -11.04 4.43 -0.46
C ILE A 41 -11.68 3.06 -0.65
N THR A 42 -11.06 2.23 -1.50
CA THR A 42 -11.50 0.86 -1.77
C THR A 42 -10.28 -0.06 -1.82
N LEU A 43 -10.30 -1.13 -1.03
CA LEU A 43 -9.26 -2.16 -1.07
C LEU A 43 -9.55 -3.17 -2.18
N THR A 44 -8.50 -3.58 -2.89
CA THR A 44 -8.57 -4.46 -4.07
C THR A 44 -7.82 -5.77 -3.84
N PRO A 45 -8.33 -6.69 -2.98
CA PRO A 45 -7.64 -7.94 -2.62
C PRO A 45 -7.46 -8.90 -3.79
N ASP A 46 -8.23 -8.74 -4.88
CA ASP A 46 -8.17 -9.57 -6.08
C ASP A 46 -7.20 -9.04 -7.14
N ASP A 47 -6.72 -7.79 -7.00
CA ASP A 47 -5.72 -7.23 -7.90
C ASP A 47 -4.33 -7.74 -7.53
N ARG A 48 -3.80 -8.66 -8.33
CA ARG A 48 -2.51 -9.31 -8.08
C ARG A 48 -1.34 -8.33 -8.04
N ALA A 49 -1.38 -7.27 -8.83
CA ALA A 49 -0.29 -6.29 -8.86
C ALA A 49 -0.30 -5.44 -7.58
N VAL A 50 -1.48 -4.97 -7.16
CA VAL A 50 -1.68 -4.24 -5.91
C VAL A 50 -1.30 -5.09 -4.71
N VAL A 51 -1.76 -6.36 -4.66
CA VAL A 51 -1.44 -7.30 -3.57
C VAL A 51 0.05 -7.60 -3.50
N ALA A 52 0.74 -7.78 -4.64
CA ALA A 52 2.19 -8.00 -4.66
C ALA A 52 2.96 -6.78 -4.13
N GLN A 53 2.59 -5.58 -4.54
CA GLN A 53 3.13 -4.33 -4.00
C GLN A 53 2.86 -4.22 -2.50
N GLY A 54 1.62 -4.46 -2.09
CA GLY A 54 1.17 -4.38 -0.70
C GLY A 54 1.93 -5.34 0.22
N ARG A 55 2.24 -6.54 -0.27
CA ARG A 55 3.09 -7.50 0.45
C ARG A 55 4.47 -6.91 0.76
N LEU A 56 5.10 -6.23 -0.20
CA LEU A 56 6.41 -5.62 0.02
C LEU A 56 6.33 -4.51 1.07
N VAL A 57 5.35 -3.62 0.95
CA VAL A 57 5.12 -2.55 1.91
C VAL A 57 4.83 -3.13 3.30
N TYR A 58 3.98 -4.15 3.40
CA TYR A 58 3.67 -4.82 4.67
C TYR A 58 4.93 -5.40 5.33
N GLN A 59 5.74 -6.12 4.59
CA GLN A 59 6.98 -6.73 5.09
C GLN A 59 7.96 -5.66 5.61
N GLU A 60 8.07 -4.54 4.92
CA GLU A 60 9.01 -3.48 5.27
C GLU A 60 8.53 -2.63 6.46
N GLN A 61 7.23 -2.32 6.51
CA GLN A 61 6.71 -1.29 7.40
C GLN A 61 5.83 -1.81 8.54
N CYS A 62 5.25 -2.99 8.41
CA CYS A 62 4.21 -3.47 9.33
C CYS A 62 4.61 -4.77 10.06
N ALA A 63 5.26 -5.71 9.37
CA ALA A 63 5.51 -7.07 9.85
C ALA A 63 6.32 -7.13 11.14
N SER A 64 7.25 -6.19 11.36
CA SER A 64 8.06 -6.13 12.59
C SER A 64 7.24 -6.05 13.88
N CYS A 65 6.02 -5.52 13.80
CA CYS A 65 5.10 -5.42 14.93
C CYS A 65 3.89 -6.35 14.78
N HIS A 66 3.33 -6.46 13.56
CA HIS A 66 2.10 -7.22 13.31
C HIS A 66 2.33 -8.68 12.92
N GLY A 67 3.62 -9.11 12.84
CA GLY A 67 4.02 -10.46 12.47
C GLY A 67 4.12 -10.68 10.96
N ASP A 68 5.00 -11.58 10.55
CA ASP A 68 5.21 -11.91 9.13
C ASP A 68 4.01 -12.61 8.50
N ASN A 69 3.21 -13.29 9.31
CA ASN A 69 2.00 -13.99 8.93
C ASN A 69 0.72 -13.31 9.47
N LEU A 70 0.78 -12.01 9.78
CA LEU A 70 -0.34 -11.22 10.28
C LEU A 70 -0.79 -11.58 11.71
N GLU A 71 -0.02 -12.38 12.44
CA GLU A 71 -0.40 -12.97 13.74
C GLU A 71 -0.39 -12.00 14.91
N GLY A 72 0.19 -10.80 14.76
CA GLY A 72 0.32 -9.81 15.82
C GLY A 72 1.26 -10.22 16.97
N GLN A 73 1.23 -9.48 18.03
CA GLN A 73 2.04 -9.74 19.23
C GLN A 73 1.26 -10.58 20.26
N VAL A 74 1.96 -11.51 20.92
CA VAL A 74 1.37 -12.35 21.97
C VAL A 74 0.87 -11.47 23.11
N GLY A 75 -0.37 -11.71 23.56
CA GLY A 75 -0.99 -10.94 24.64
C GLY A 75 -1.57 -9.58 24.24
N TRP A 76 -1.69 -9.28 22.95
CA TRP A 76 -2.15 -7.99 22.42
C TRP A 76 -3.48 -7.49 23.00
N ARG A 77 -4.37 -8.39 23.47
CA ARG A 77 -5.67 -8.01 24.05
C ARG A 77 -5.56 -7.41 25.43
N ASP A 78 -4.72 -8.00 26.27
CA ASP A 78 -4.77 -7.79 27.71
C ASP A 78 -3.48 -7.21 28.28
N GLN A 79 -2.37 -7.30 27.54
CA GLN A 79 -1.07 -6.85 28.03
C GLN A 79 -0.71 -5.46 27.51
N LEU A 80 0.04 -4.75 28.34
CA LEU A 80 0.72 -3.50 27.99
C LEU A 80 2.22 -3.70 28.21
N ILE A 81 3.03 -3.18 27.28
CA ILE A 81 4.48 -3.06 27.47
C ILE A 81 4.80 -1.57 27.55
N ASP A 82 5.44 -1.16 28.64
CA ASP A 82 5.75 0.26 28.93
C ASP A 82 4.51 1.17 28.83
N GLY A 83 3.35 0.65 29.27
CA GLY A 83 2.08 1.36 29.25
C GLY A 83 1.43 1.47 27.87
N LYS A 84 1.97 0.81 26.83
CA LYS A 84 1.48 0.86 25.46
C LYS A 84 0.85 -0.46 25.04
N ARG A 85 -0.18 -0.37 24.22
CA ARG A 85 -0.84 -1.51 23.59
C ARG A 85 0.07 -2.21 22.61
N LEU A 86 0.01 -3.54 22.61
CA LEU A 86 0.69 -4.39 21.65
C LEU A 86 -0.03 -4.39 20.30
N ALA A 87 0.71 -4.68 19.23
CA ALA A 87 0.17 -4.76 17.88
C ALA A 87 -0.80 -5.95 17.75
N PRO A 88 -2.06 -5.72 17.34
CA PRO A 88 -3.03 -6.79 17.14
C PRO A 88 -2.73 -7.59 15.87
N PRO A 89 -3.28 -8.81 15.76
CA PRO A 89 -3.29 -9.56 14.51
C PRO A 89 -4.04 -8.82 13.40
N HIS A 90 -3.59 -9.01 12.17
CA HIS A 90 -4.29 -8.58 10.97
C HIS A 90 -4.93 -9.74 10.21
N ASP A 91 -4.77 -10.98 10.68
CA ASP A 91 -5.50 -12.14 10.21
C ASP A 91 -6.96 -12.15 10.73
N GLU A 92 -7.70 -13.23 10.47
CA GLU A 92 -9.09 -13.38 10.91
C GLU A 92 -9.24 -13.48 12.45
N THR A 93 -8.17 -13.75 13.19
CA THR A 93 -8.20 -13.81 14.68
C THR A 93 -8.14 -12.45 15.34
N GLY A 94 -7.72 -11.43 14.57
CA GLY A 94 -7.73 -10.03 14.97
C GLY A 94 -9.09 -9.37 14.80
N HIS A 95 -9.08 -8.04 14.71
CA HIS A 95 -10.32 -7.27 14.53
C HIS A 95 -10.24 -6.24 13.38
N THR A 96 -9.19 -6.29 12.56
CA THR A 96 -8.99 -5.38 11.42
C THR A 96 -10.19 -5.40 10.47
N TRP A 97 -10.70 -6.57 10.15
CA TRP A 97 -11.82 -6.77 9.25
C TRP A 97 -13.18 -6.25 9.77
N HIS A 98 -13.26 -5.80 11.02
CA HIS A 98 -14.44 -5.13 11.58
C HIS A 98 -14.56 -3.64 11.18
N HIS A 99 -13.53 -3.06 10.59
CA HIS A 99 -13.47 -1.65 10.23
C HIS A 99 -13.58 -1.48 8.71
N PRO A 100 -14.36 -0.51 8.20
CA PRO A 100 -14.45 -0.25 6.77
C PRO A 100 -13.11 0.25 6.20
N ASP A 101 -12.92 0.08 4.90
CA ASP A 101 -11.72 0.47 4.14
C ASP A 101 -11.26 1.89 4.45
N GLU A 102 -12.20 2.84 4.44
CA GLU A 102 -11.94 4.25 4.74
C GLU A 102 -11.34 4.44 6.14
N MET A 103 -11.91 3.75 7.15
CA MET A 103 -11.40 3.85 8.52
C MET A 103 -10.01 3.25 8.64
N LEU A 104 -9.78 2.07 8.05
CA LEU A 104 -8.46 1.41 8.05
C LEU A 104 -7.40 2.30 7.40
N PHE A 105 -7.74 2.92 6.28
CA PHE A 105 -6.86 3.86 5.61
C PHE A 105 -6.52 5.06 6.49
N GLN A 106 -7.52 5.69 7.10
CA GLN A 106 -7.34 6.87 7.94
C GLN A 106 -6.54 6.55 9.22
N LEU A 107 -6.80 5.40 9.86
CA LEU A 107 -6.03 4.92 11.02
C LEU A 107 -4.55 4.74 10.66
N THR A 108 -4.26 4.16 9.51
CA THR A 108 -2.90 3.94 9.05
C THR A 108 -2.23 5.26 8.69
N LYS A 109 -2.88 6.09 7.88
CA LYS A 109 -2.32 7.35 7.38
C LYS A 109 -2.07 8.35 8.51
N ASN A 110 -3.09 8.61 9.32
CA ASN A 110 -3.09 9.70 10.30
C ASN A 110 -2.81 9.24 11.74
N GLY A 111 -2.69 7.93 11.94
CA GLY A 111 -2.47 7.30 13.25
C GLY A 111 -3.75 7.09 14.05
N ILE A 112 -3.72 6.08 14.92
CA ILE A 112 -4.88 5.66 15.71
C ILE A 112 -5.45 6.81 16.54
N ASN A 113 -4.59 7.60 17.18
CA ASN A 113 -5.02 8.69 18.07
C ASN A 113 -5.76 9.83 17.36
N ALA A 114 -5.61 9.98 16.04
CA ALA A 114 -6.36 10.98 15.27
C ALA A 114 -7.87 10.66 15.20
N MET A 115 -8.25 9.40 15.43
CA MET A 115 -9.64 8.93 15.34
C MET A 115 -10.23 8.57 16.72
N MET A 116 -9.43 8.63 17.78
CA MET A 116 -9.87 8.25 19.11
C MET A 116 -10.28 9.46 19.93
N SER A 117 -11.40 9.36 20.66
CA SER A 117 -11.85 10.39 21.60
C SER A 117 -11.03 10.48 22.89
N LYS A 118 -10.25 9.43 23.18
CA LYS A 118 -9.37 9.35 24.36
C LYS A 118 -7.99 8.84 23.89
N PRO A 119 -6.91 9.22 24.59
CA PRO A 119 -5.58 8.72 24.26
C PRO A 119 -5.54 7.18 24.22
N TYR A 120 -4.98 6.64 23.16
CA TYR A 120 -4.74 5.22 22.95
C TYR A 120 -3.23 4.99 22.84
N PRO A 121 -2.54 4.74 23.98
CA PRO A 121 -1.09 4.57 23.97
C PRO A 121 -0.68 3.37 23.12
N ASN A 122 0.10 3.62 22.06
CA ASN A 122 0.57 2.61 21.14
C ASN A 122 1.90 3.03 20.52
N ASN A 123 2.56 2.12 19.80
CA ASN A 123 3.80 2.36 19.06
C ASN A 123 3.60 2.39 17.53
N MET A 124 2.35 2.29 17.04
CA MET A 124 2.10 2.33 15.60
C MET A 124 2.50 3.70 15.03
N PRO A 125 3.36 3.75 14.02
CA PRO A 125 3.74 5.01 13.38
C PRO A 125 2.55 5.69 12.69
N VAL A 126 2.70 6.99 12.46
CA VAL A 126 1.82 7.77 11.57
C VAL A 126 2.45 7.74 10.19
N TYR A 127 1.76 7.18 9.21
CA TYR A 127 2.36 6.88 7.91
C TYR A 127 2.21 7.98 6.85
N LYS A 128 1.49 9.07 7.12
CA LYS A 128 1.20 10.13 6.14
C LYS A 128 2.44 10.73 5.45
N ASP A 129 3.59 10.74 6.15
CA ASP A 129 4.84 11.29 5.66
C ASP A 129 5.88 10.17 5.32
N ILE A 130 5.47 8.91 5.40
CA ILE A 130 6.31 7.72 5.19
C ILE A 130 5.86 6.96 3.94
N LEU A 131 4.55 6.80 3.76
CA LEU A 131 3.93 6.05 2.67
C LEU A 131 2.99 6.95 1.86
N SER A 132 2.96 6.74 0.57
CA SER A 132 1.92 7.29 -0.31
C SER A 132 0.56 6.62 -0.04
N ASP A 133 -0.52 7.28 -0.45
CA ASP A 133 -1.88 6.72 -0.33
C ASP A 133 -2.01 5.39 -1.07
N ALA A 134 -1.38 5.26 -2.23
CA ALA A 134 -1.34 4.02 -2.99
C ALA A 134 -0.65 2.87 -2.24
N GLU A 135 0.46 3.15 -1.55
CA GLU A 135 1.17 2.15 -0.76
C GLU A 135 0.37 1.71 0.46
N ILE A 136 -0.31 2.64 1.13
CA ILE A 136 -1.23 2.31 2.25
C ILE A 136 -2.38 1.42 1.75
N ILE A 137 -3.03 1.79 0.64
CA ILE A 137 -4.11 0.99 0.04
C ILE A 137 -3.58 -0.39 -0.38
N ALA A 138 -2.40 -0.46 -0.95
CA ALA A 138 -1.79 -1.72 -1.35
C ALA A 138 -1.52 -2.63 -0.14
N ALA A 139 -0.92 -2.12 0.94
CA ALA A 139 -0.65 -2.88 2.16
C ALA A 139 -1.96 -3.41 2.79
N LEU A 140 -3.00 -2.57 2.87
CA LEU A 140 -4.31 -2.98 3.38
C LEU A 140 -5.00 -3.99 2.46
N SER A 141 -4.86 -3.86 1.14
CA SER A 141 -5.35 -4.83 0.15
C SER A 141 -4.66 -6.18 0.28
N TYR A 142 -3.34 -6.19 0.52
CA TYR A 142 -2.60 -7.41 0.85
C TYR A 142 -3.15 -8.06 2.13
N ILE A 143 -3.34 -7.31 3.21
CA ILE A 143 -3.93 -7.83 4.45
C ILE A 143 -5.29 -8.47 4.17
N LYS A 144 -6.20 -7.77 3.48
CA LYS A 144 -7.52 -8.26 3.12
C LYS A 144 -7.45 -9.54 2.27
N SER A 145 -6.48 -9.63 1.35
CA SER A 145 -6.30 -10.81 0.49
C SER A 145 -5.92 -12.09 1.25
N GLN A 146 -5.41 -11.96 2.48
CA GLN A 146 -5.03 -13.09 3.33
C GLN A 146 -6.21 -13.62 4.17
N TRP A 147 -7.34 -12.90 4.24
CA TRP A 147 -8.49 -13.33 5.00
C TRP A 147 -9.24 -14.47 4.27
N PRO A 148 -9.84 -15.41 5.03
CA PRO A 148 -10.78 -16.37 4.46
C PRO A 148 -11.92 -15.66 3.70
N GLU A 149 -12.43 -16.27 2.64
CA GLU A 149 -13.53 -15.71 1.80
C GLU A 149 -14.72 -15.23 2.64
N LYS A 150 -15.08 -16.01 3.68
CA LYS A 150 -16.16 -15.63 4.59
C LYS A 150 -15.87 -14.31 5.32
N THR A 151 -14.64 -14.10 5.75
CA THR A 151 -14.22 -12.86 6.44
C THR A 151 -14.21 -11.69 5.48
N GLN A 152 -13.73 -11.89 4.25
CA GLN A 152 -13.79 -10.88 3.19
C GLN A 152 -15.24 -10.47 2.89
N ALA A 153 -16.15 -11.43 2.74
CA ALA A 153 -17.56 -11.14 2.50
C ALA A 153 -18.24 -10.35 3.64
N ILE A 154 -17.87 -10.64 4.91
CA ILE A 154 -18.36 -9.86 6.04
C ILE A 154 -17.82 -8.43 5.98
N HIS A 155 -16.54 -8.27 5.68
CA HIS A 155 -15.92 -6.96 5.56
C HIS A 155 -16.53 -6.14 4.40
N ASP A 156 -16.84 -6.78 3.27
CA ASP A 156 -17.52 -6.11 2.15
C ASP A 156 -18.92 -5.61 2.54
N GLN A 157 -19.64 -6.38 3.37
CA GLN A 157 -20.92 -5.92 3.91
C GLN A 157 -20.76 -4.72 4.86
N ILE A 158 -19.68 -4.69 5.66
CA ILE A 158 -19.35 -3.55 6.53
C ILE A 158 -19.08 -2.31 5.67
N ASN A 159 -18.30 -2.45 4.60
CA ASN A 159 -18.04 -1.36 3.64
C ASN A 159 -19.33 -0.83 3.02
N ALA A 160 -20.21 -1.72 2.54
CA ALA A 160 -21.49 -1.34 1.95
C ALA A 160 -22.37 -0.56 2.93
N ASN A 161 -22.47 -1.04 4.17
CA ASN A 161 -23.23 -0.38 5.22
C ASN A 161 -22.62 0.99 5.59
N TYR A 162 -21.30 1.09 5.63
CA TYR A 162 -20.61 2.35 5.93
C TYR A 162 -20.89 3.41 4.87
N GLN A 163 -20.84 3.05 3.59
CA GLN A 163 -21.13 3.96 2.48
C GLN A 163 -22.59 4.44 2.50
N GLN A 164 -23.54 3.57 2.82
CA GLN A 164 -24.96 3.95 2.92
C GLN A 164 -25.23 4.95 4.07
N ASN A 165 -24.46 4.88 5.15
CA ASN A 165 -24.66 5.76 6.32
C ASN A 165 -23.83 7.06 6.24
N LYS A 166 -23.00 7.24 5.22
CA LYS A 166 -22.17 8.43 5.01
C LYS A 166 -22.97 9.58 4.35
N HIS A 167 -24.14 9.28 3.82
CA HIS A 167 -25.07 10.20 3.17
C HIS A 167 -26.30 10.45 4.06
#